data_0cb5dbd98c8313d569eede103955ec60
#
_entry.id   0cb5dbd98c8313d569eede103955ec60
#
_cell.length_a   1.000
_cell.length_b   1.000
_cell.length_c   1.000
_cell.angle_alpha   90.00
_cell.angle_beta   90.00
_cell.angle_gamma   90.00
#
_symmetry.space_group_name_H-M   'P 1'
#
loop_
_entity.id
_entity.type
_entity.pdbx_description
1 polymer ?
#
loop_
_entity_poly.entity_id
_entity_poly.type
_entity_poly.pdbx_seq_one_letter_code
_entity_poly.pdbx_strand_id
1 'polypeptide(L)'
;MVYVFLANGFEEMEALAPVDLLRRAGVEVFTVGVGSDMIVSSHNIPVKTDTTVDKIVLKDELEMIVLPGGMPGTLNLEASPDVLGAVDYCADNNRYIAAICAAPSIIGHKGL
;
A
#
# COMPACT_ATOMS: atom_id res chain seq x y z
N MET A 1 -12.77 5.32 -1.01
CA MET A 1 -11.37 5.74 -0.77
C MET A 1 -10.40 4.59 -0.99
N VAL A 2 -9.13 4.90 -1.19
CA VAL A 2 -8.07 3.93 -1.51
C VAL A 2 -6.87 4.19 -0.59
N TYR A 3 -6.27 3.12 -0.06
CA TYR A 3 -4.99 3.20 0.63
C TYR A 3 -3.89 2.63 -0.27
N VAL A 4 -2.79 3.39 -0.42
CA VAL A 4 -1.57 2.94 -1.07
C VAL A 4 -0.49 2.81 0.01
N PHE A 5 -0.06 1.59 0.28
CA PHE A 5 0.91 1.32 1.34
C PHE A 5 2.33 1.52 0.85
N LEU A 6 3.11 2.31 1.57
CA LEU A 6 4.52 2.56 1.26
C LEU A 6 5.39 2.07 2.42
N ALA A 7 6.36 1.21 2.10
CA ALA A 7 7.39 0.78 3.02
C ALA A 7 8.75 1.10 2.42
N ASN A 8 9.78 1.24 3.24
CA ASN A 8 11.12 1.56 2.75
C ASN A 8 11.55 0.54 1.70
N GLY A 9 12.11 1.05 0.59
CA GLY A 9 12.50 0.23 -0.55
C GLY A 9 11.40 0.01 -1.58
N PHE A 10 10.27 0.74 -1.49
CA PHE A 10 9.20 0.65 -2.49
C PHE A 10 9.68 1.20 -3.85
N GLU A 11 9.05 0.72 -4.94
CA GLU A 11 9.33 1.25 -6.28
C GLU A 11 8.43 2.47 -6.53
N GLU A 12 9.06 3.65 -6.71
CA GLU A 12 8.36 4.94 -6.75
C GLU A 12 7.38 5.07 -7.91
N MET A 13 7.70 4.55 -9.09
CA MET A 13 6.80 4.63 -10.25
C MET A 13 5.56 3.78 -10.03
N GLU A 14 5.74 2.59 -9.46
CA GLU A 14 4.63 1.66 -9.19
C GLU A 14 3.69 2.17 -8.11
N ALA A 15 4.22 2.94 -7.18
CA ALA A 15 3.44 3.52 -6.09
C ALA A 15 2.79 4.85 -6.49
N LEU A 16 3.55 5.76 -7.06
CA LEU A 16 3.10 7.14 -7.27
C LEU A 16 2.27 7.32 -8.52
N ALA A 17 2.46 6.49 -9.56
CA ALA A 17 1.63 6.55 -10.76
C ALA A 17 0.16 6.24 -10.43
N PRO A 18 -0.19 5.19 -9.68
CA PRO A 18 -1.58 4.98 -9.25
C PRO A 18 -2.12 6.13 -8.40
N VAL A 19 -1.32 6.68 -7.50
CA VAL A 19 -1.74 7.82 -6.66
C VAL A 19 -2.11 9.00 -7.54
N ASP A 20 -1.25 9.36 -8.48
CA ASP A 20 -1.47 10.49 -9.39
C ASP A 20 -2.73 10.26 -10.24
N LEU A 21 -2.83 9.11 -10.88
CA LEU A 21 -3.94 8.80 -11.78
C LEU A 21 -5.28 8.75 -11.05
N LEU A 22 -5.33 8.13 -9.87
CA LEU A 22 -6.56 8.05 -9.09
C LEU A 22 -6.99 9.42 -8.58
N ARG A 23 -6.06 10.25 -8.14
CA ARG A 23 -6.37 11.61 -7.71
C ARG A 23 -6.88 12.47 -8.86
N ARG A 24 -6.30 12.33 -10.04
CA ARG A 24 -6.81 13.01 -11.26
C ARG A 24 -8.22 12.58 -11.60
N ALA A 25 -8.58 11.34 -11.31
CA ALA A 25 -9.93 10.81 -11.54
C ALA A 25 -10.92 11.19 -10.42
N GLY A 26 -10.50 11.97 -9.44
CA GLY A 26 -11.38 12.40 -8.34
C GLY A 26 -11.56 11.37 -7.24
N VAL A 27 -10.74 10.32 -7.20
CA VAL A 27 -10.80 9.30 -6.15
C VAL A 27 -10.02 9.78 -4.93
N GLU A 28 -10.60 9.59 -3.73
CA GLU A 28 -9.90 9.90 -2.49
C GLU A 28 -8.84 8.83 -2.21
N VAL A 29 -7.57 9.23 -2.27
CA VAL A 29 -6.42 8.33 -2.12
C VAL A 29 -5.52 8.84 -1.00
N PHE A 30 -5.16 7.94 -0.09
CA PHE A 30 -4.20 8.20 0.98
C PHE A 30 -2.97 7.32 0.80
N THR A 31 -1.79 7.92 0.84
CA THR A 31 -0.54 7.17 0.99
C THR A 31 -0.36 6.85 2.46
N VAL A 32 -0.01 5.61 2.76
CA VAL A 32 0.05 5.08 4.12
C VAL A 32 1.45 4.54 4.38
N GLY A 33 2.19 5.19 5.29
CA GLY A 33 3.55 4.79 5.62
C GLY A 33 3.61 3.65 6.63
N VAL A 34 4.50 2.70 6.38
CA VAL A 34 4.79 1.61 7.32
C VAL A 34 5.97 2.00 8.20
N GLY A 35 5.69 2.18 9.48
CA GLY A 35 6.69 2.50 10.49
C GLY A 35 7.07 3.98 10.61
N SER A 36 6.75 4.80 9.61
CA SER A 36 7.06 6.24 9.61
C SER A 36 6.18 6.94 8.57
N ASP A 37 6.04 8.26 8.68
CA ASP A 37 5.40 9.07 7.64
C ASP A 37 6.41 9.58 6.59
N MET A 38 7.70 9.28 6.78
CA MET A 38 8.74 9.56 5.79
C MET A 38 9.33 8.25 5.32
N ILE A 39 8.98 7.86 4.10
CA ILE A 39 9.37 6.57 3.52
C ILE A 39 10.32 6.83 2.36
N VAL A 40 11.38 6.03 2.26
CA VAL A 40 12.41 6.17 1.23
C VAL A 40 12.26 5.06 0.21
N SER A 41 12.18 5.43 -1.07
CA SER A 41 12.03 4.49 -2.18
C SER A 41 13.31 3.69 -2.44
N SER A 42 13.20 2.69 -3.30
CA SER A 42 14.35 1.87 -3.71
C SER A 42 15.44 2.67 -4.43
N HIS A 43 15.11 3.83 -4.97
CA HIS A 43 16.07 4.75 -5.61
C HIS A 43 16.38 5.95 -4.74
N ASN A 44 16.24 5.81 -3.42
CA ASN A 44 16.61 6.80 -2.42
C ASN A 44 15.82 8.12 -2.54
N ILE A 45 14.56 8.04 -2.93
CA ILE A 45 13.67 9.20 -3.00
C ILE A 45 12.78 9.21 -1.75
N PRO A 46 12.92 10.20 -0.86
CA PRO A 46 12.06 10.31 0.32
C PRO A 46 10.68 10.82 -0.09
N VAL A 47 9.65 10.18 0.45
CA VAL A 47 8.25 10.56 0.23
C VAL A 47 7.57 10.69 1.58
N LYS A 48 6.95 11.83 1.81
CA LYS A 48 6.11 12.01 2.99
C LYS A 48 4.72 11.46 2.68
N THR A 49 4.27 10.50 3.51
CA THR A 49 2.95 9.90 3.36
C THR A 49 1.87 10.75 4.02
N ASP A 50 0.62 10.55 3.60
CA ASP A 50 -0.53 11.26 4.18
C ASP A 50 -0.81 10.82 5.61
N THR A 51 -0.59 9.53 5.89
CA THR A 51 -0.81 8.93 7.21
C THR A 51 0.10 7.72 7.38
N THR A 52 -0.07 7.01 8.49
CA THR A 52 0.71 5.81 8.81
C THR A 52 -0.22 4.65 9.17
N VAL A 53 0.31 3.41 9.13
CA VAL A 53 -0.49 2.19 9.35
C VAL A 53 -1.15 2.15 10.72
N ASP A 54 -0.55 2.78 11.73
CA ASP A 54 -1.10 2.82 13.08
C ASP A 54 -2.29 3.79 13.23
N LYS A 55 -2.54 4.63 12.21
CA LYS A 55 -3.59 5.65 12.25
C LYS A 55 -4.75 5.37 11.31
N ILE A 56 -4.62 4.39 10.41
CA ILE A 56 -5.70 4.08 9.47
C ILE A 56 -6.81 3.29 10.14
N VAL A 57 -8.00 3.40 9.58
CA VAL A 57 -9.17 2.62 10.01
C VAL A 57 -9.66 1.80 8.81
N LEU A 58 -9.87 0.52 9.03
CA LEU A 58 -10.47 -0.38 8.05
C LEU A 58 -11.99 -0.29 8.18
N LYS A 59 -12.63 0.31 7.19
CA LYS A 59 -14.05 0.66 7.25
C LYS A 59 -14.71 0.52 5.87
N ASP A 60 -16.04 0.62 5.84
CA ASP A 60 -16.82 0.38 4.64
C ASP A 60 -16.47 1.30 3.47
N GLU A 61 -15.99 2.51 3.74
CA GLU A 61 -15.55 3.46 2.71
C GLU A 61 -14.28 3.03 1.98
N LEU A 62 -13.53 2.07 2.54
CA LEU A 62 -12.34 1.53 1.88
C LEU A 62 -12.76 0.62 0.73
N GLU A 63 -12.44 1.02 -0.48
CA GLU A 63 -12.80 0.30 -1.71
C GLU A 63 -11.67 -0.56 -2.22
N MET A 64 -10.42 -0.13 -2.00
CA MET A 64 -9.24 -0.80 -2.55
C MET A 64 -8.00 -0.47 -1.73
N ILE A 65 -7.08 -1.43 -1.67
CA ILE A 65 -5.71 -1.18 -1.25
C ILE A 65 -4.76 -1.45 -2.40
N VAL A 66 -3.63 -0.75 -2.42
CA VAL A 66 -2.60 -0.90 -3.45
C VAL A 66 -1.28 -1.26 -2.76
N LEU A 67 -0.68 -2.34 -3.23
CA LEU A 67 0.61 -2.84 -2.75
C LEU A 67 1.62 -2.67 -3.89
N PRO A 68 2.44 -1.61 -3.88
CA PRO A 68 3.49 -1.44 -4.89
C PRO A 68 4.61 -2.45 -4.68
N GLY A 69 5.36 -2.72 -5.75
CA GLY A 69 6.52 -3.58 -5.70
C GLY A 69 7.77 -2.87 -5.22
N GLY A 70 8.90 -3.40 -5.64
CA GLY A 70 10.23 -2.95 -5.23
C GLY A 70 10.77 -3.82 -4.11
N MET A 71 12.10 -3.85 -4.02
CA MET A 71 12.81 -4.59 -2.98
C MET A 71 13.75 -3.63 -2.25
N PRO A 72 13.82 -3.65 -0.91
CA PRO A 72 13.10 -4.57 -0.02
C PRO A 72 11.67 -4.15 0.35
N GLY A 73 11.05 -3.20 -0.39
CA GLY A 73 9.72 -2.67 -0.07
C GLY A 73 8.67 -3.77 0.09
N THR A 74 8.64 -4.74 -0.84
CA THR A 74 7.70 -5.87 -0.76
C THR A 74 7.87 -6.68 0.52
N LEU A 75 9.12 -6.95 0.91
CA LEU A 75 9.42 -7.69 2.15
C LEU A 75 9.00 -6.88 3.37
N ASN A 76 9.20 -5.57 3.34
CA ASN A 76 8.82 -4.69 4.44
C ASN A 76 7.30 -4.55 4.58
N LEU A 77 6.57 -4.57 3.46
CA LEU A 77 5.11 -4.61 3.51
C LEU A 77 4.63 -5.92 4.12
N GLU A 78 5.18 -7.04 3.68
CA GLU A 78 4.78 -8.36 4.19
C GLU A 78 5.11 -8.54 5.67
N ALA A 79 6.14 -7.87 6.16
CA ALA A 79 6.52 -7.92 7.58
C ALA A 79 5.59 -7.10 8.47
N SER A 80 4.70 -6.28 7.91
CA SER A 80 3.80 -5.43 8.69
C SER A 80 2.48 -6.14 8.99
N PRO A 81 2.17 -6.40 10.27
CA PRO A 81 0.85 -6.96 10.63
C PRO A 81 -0.31 -6.07 10.20
N ASP A 82 -0.13 -4.76 10.20
CA ASP A 82 -1.18 -3.82 9.79
C ASP A 82 -1.48 -3.94 8.30
N VAL A 83 -0.45 -4.11 7.46
CA VAL A 83 -0.64 -4.33 6.02
C VAL A 83 -1.35 -5.66 5.78
N LEU A 84 -0.90 -6.72 6.45
CA LEU A 84 -1.53 -8.04 6.33
C LEU A 84 -2.99 -8.02 6.81
N GLY A 85 -3.27 -7.26 7.87
CA GLY A 85 -4.63 -7.05 8.36
C GLY A 85 -5.51 -6.34 7.34
N ALA A 86 -4.97 -5.37 6.61
CA ALA A 86 -5.70 -4.70 5.53
C ALA A 86 -5.99 -5.65 4.36
N VAL A 87 -5.04 -6.53 4.02
CA VAL A 87 -5.25 -7.56 3.00
C VAL A 87 -6.39 -8.49 3.41
N ASP A 88 -6.39 -8.97 4.65
CA ASP A 88 -7.45 -9.82 5.17
C ASP A 88 -8.81 -9.12 5.15
N TYR A 89 -8.85 -7.86 5.58
CA TYR A 89 -10.08 -7.08 5.56
C TYR A 89 -10.66 -6.97 4.15
N CYS A 90 -9.83 -6.65 3.17
CA CYS A 90 -10.28 -6.51 1.79
C CYS A 90 -10.77 -7.85 1.22
N ALA A 91 -10.05 -8.93 1.49
CA ALA A 91 -10.46 -10.27 1.05
C ALA A 91 -11.80 -10.69 1.66
N ASP A 92 -11.98 -10.44 2.96
CA ASP A 92 -13.17 -10.84 3.70
C ASP A 92 -14.40 -9.98 3.36
N ASN A 93 -14.20 -8.76 2.88
CA ASN A 93 -15.28 -7.81 2.61
C ASN A 93 -15.47 -7.49 1.12
N ASN A 94 -14.92 -8.30 0.23
CA ASN A 94 -15.02 -8.13 -1.21
C ASN A 94 -14.52 -6.76 -1.70
N ARG A 95 -13.43 -6.28 -1.13
CA ARG A 95 -12.76 -5.06 -1.58
C ARG A 95 -11.63 -5.42 -2.54
N TYR A 96 -11.24 -4.48 -3.39
CA TYR A 96 -10.18 -4.70 -4.35
C TYR A 96 -8.80 -4.68 -3.68
N ILE A 97 -7.92 -5.55 -4.16
CA ILE A 97 -6.51 -5.58 -3.78
C ILE A 97 -5.71 -5.49 -5.07
N ALA A 98 -4.99 -4.40 -5.26
CA ALA A 98 -4.08 -4.23 -6.38
C ALA A 98 -2.66 -4.46 -5.90
N ALA A 99 -1.94 -5.37 -6.55
CA ALA A 99 -0.54 -5.66 -6.24
C ALA A 99 0.23 -5.77 -7.55
N ILE A 100 1.42 -5.19 -7.58
CA ILE A 100 2.20 -5.09 -8.81
C ILE A 100 3.62 -5.62 -8.60
N CYS A 101 4.22 -6.17 -9.66
CA CYS A 101 5.60 -6.65 -9.73
C CYS A 101 5.89 -7.75 -8.70
N ALA A 102 6.65 -7.47 -7.64
CA ALA A 102 6.94 -8.46 -6.60
C ALA A 102 5.83 -8.60 -5.55
N ALA A 103 4.97 -7.58 -5.41
CA ALA A 103 3.97 -7.52 -4.34
C ALA A 103 2.87 -8.61 -4.41
N PRO A 104 2.50 -9.19 -5.56
CA PRO A 104 1.56 -10.31 -5.58
C PRO A 104 1.96 -11.49 -4.71
N SER A 105 3.25 -11.65 -4.40
CA SER A 105 3.73 -12.69 -3.49
C SER A 105 3.13 -12.56 -2.09
N ILE A 106 2.83 -11.35 -1.64
CA ILE A 106 2.19 -11.10 -0.34
C ILE A 106 0.82 -11.77 -0.29
N ILE A 107 0.05 -11.61 -1.35
CA ILE A 107 -1.28 -12.21 -1.47
C ILE A 107 -1.16 -13.73 -1.61
N GLY A 108 -0.20 -14.20 -2.42
CA GLY A 108 0.04 -15.62 -2.64
C GLY A 108 0.44 -16.34 -1.36
N HIS A 109 1.29 -15.75 -0.53
CA HIS A 109 1.70 -16.34 0.76
C HIS A 109 0.55 -16.46 1.74
N LYS A 110 -0.52 -15.70 1.56
CA LYS A 110 -1.75 -15.83 2.37
C LYS A 110 -2.73 -16.85 1.80
N GLY A 111 -2.45 -17.43 0.66
CA GLY A 111 -3.33 -18.41 0.01
C GLY A 111 -4.53 -17.79 -0.71
N LEU A 112 -4.42 -16.53 -1.05
CA LEU A 112 -5.50 -15.80 -1.73
C LEU A 112 -5.36 -15.81 -3.25
#